data_b8a3cc2be025e4a94869542c4956e1e3
#
_entry.id   b8a3cc2be025e4a94869542c4956e1e3
#
_cell.length_a   1.000
_cell.length_b   1.000
_cell.length_c   1.000
_cell.angle_alpha   90.00
_cell.angle_beta   90.00
_cell.angle_gamma   90.00
#
_symmetry.space_group_name_H-M   'P 1'
#
loop_
_entity.id
_entity.type
_entity.pdbx_description
1 polymer ?
#
loop_
_entity_poly.entity_id
_entity_poly.type
_entity_poly.pdbx_seq_one_letter_code
_entity_poly.pdbx_strand_id
1 'polypeptide(L)'
;MKKSKILTILMVLVLMFSLVACSTAKNNDKSQSNNTADISNLMESEPSDLDDATALYKKLMQKENDIFTSNSQLWEKVFMSANKDTPMIEDGTNYGDFLLNTIENGKDKFTADELKILKDGANQIKEIEGKLTILEQKYPGCGSKPSEGESVDAESAGVVSENSELTKFPSFKGKDLDGNDVNSDDIFSSNNVTVINFWFTTCNPCVGELGDLEKLNKELAEKGGTVIGVNSFTLDGDKTAISEAKDVLTKKGITYKNVWFDSKGEAGKFASGLYSYPTTYVVDKNGNIVGQPIVGAITSSSQAKQLNKLIDEAIANSKK
;
A
#
# COMPACT_ATOMS: atom_id res chain seq x y z
N MET A 1 -54.57 -36.57 11.34
CA MET A 1 -55.62 -35.75 10.66
C MET A 1 -55.16 -34.29 10.62
N LYS A 2 -55.39 -33.67 9.50
CA LYS A 2 -55.31 -32.27 9.05
C LYS A 2 -53.93 -31.75 8.65
N LYS A 3 -53.75 -31.82 7.31
CA LYS A 3 -52.77 -31.03 6.51
C LYS A 3 -53.23 -29.54 6.51
N SER A 4 -52.26 -28.65 6.67
CA SER A 4 -52.50 -27.23 6.28
C SER A 4 -51.37 -26.79 5.33
N LYS A 5 -51.78 -26.46 4.14
CA LYS A 5 -50.96 -25.90 3.05
C LYS A 5 -50.76 -24.45 3.33
N ILE A 6 -49.53 -23.97 3.35
CA ILE A 6 -49.22 -22.54 3.30
C ILE A 6 -48.76 -22.21 1.89
N LEU A 7 -49.57 -21.38 1.30
CA LEU A 7 -49.53 -20.83 -0.04
C LEU A 7 -48.43 -19.81 -0.21
N THR A 8 -47.58 -20.04 -1.18
CA THR A 8 -46.53 -19.13 -1.62
C THR A 8 -47.20 -17.97 -2.37
N ILE A 9 -46.99 -16.75 -1.86
CA ILE A 9 -47.34 -15.53 -2.60
C ILE A 9 -46.07 -14.88 -3.08
N LEU A 10 -45.80 -15.00 -4.36
CA LEU A 10 -44.81 -14.29 -5.14
C LEU A 10 -45.37 -12.91 -5.47
N MET A 11 -44.85 -11.86 -4.86
CA MET A 11 -45.26 -10.49 -5.22
C MET A 11 -44.09 -9.81 -5.95
N VAL A 12 -44.21 -9.86 -7.29
CA VAL A 12 -43.39 -9.08 -8.21
C VAL A 12 -43.90 -7.65 -8.19
N LEU A 13 -43.11 -6.72 -7.67
CA LEU A 13 -43.44 -5.29 -7.76
C LEU A 13 -42.47 -4.66 -8.76
N VAL A 14 -43.01 -4.53 -10.00
CA VAL A 14 -42.41 -3.71 -11.06
C VAL A 14 -42.85 -2.27 -10.81
N LEU A 15 -41.89 -1.40 -10.45
CA LEU A 15 -42.09 0.05 -10.45
C LEU A 15 -41.25 0.67 -11.55
N MET A 16 -41.94 0.96 -12.65
CA MET A 16 -41.49 1.94 -13.66
C MET A 16 -41.54 3.33 -13.04
N PHE A 17 -40.42 4.04 -13.05
CA PHE A 17 -40.43 5.48 -12.93
C PHE A 17 -39.83 6.14 -14.15
N SER A 18 -40.68 6.96 -14.72
CA SER A 18 -40.54 7.74 -15.94
C SER A 18 -39.46 8.81 -15.82
N LEU A 19 -38.76 9.00 -16.92
CA LEU A 19 -37.85 10.10 -17.25
C LEU A 19 -38.47 11.47 -17.03
N VAL A 20 -37.81 12.30 -16.29
CA VAL A 20 -37.85 13.77 -16.44
C VAL A 20 -36.44 14.25 -16.69
N ALA A 21 -36.17 14.71 -17.87
CA ALA A 21 -34.96 15.42 -18.25
C ALA A 21 -35.09 16.89 -17.86
N CYS A 22 -34.07 17.44 -17.16
CA CYS A 22 -33.62 18.82 -17.34
C CYS A 22 -32.21 19.03 -16.77
N SER A 23 -31.33 19.15 -17.67
CA SER A 23 -30.16 20.01 -17.92
C SER A 23 -29.32 20.59 -16.77
N THR A 24 -28.00 20.42 -16.97
CA THR A 24 -26.84 21.23 -16.59
C THR A 24 -26.35 21.19 -15.16
N ALA A 25 -25.40 20.28 -14.90
CA ALA A 25 -24.09 20.58 -14.32
C ALA A 25 -23.11 19.43 -14.59
N LYS A 26 -21.98 19.74 -15.18
CA LYS A 26 -20.92 18.79 -15.59
C LYS A 26 -20.10 18.30 -14.41
N ASN A 27 -19.68 17.05 -14.54
CA ASN A 27 -18.46 16.40 -14.03
C ASN A 27 -18.48 15.77 -12.63
N ASN A 28 -18.37 14.47 -12.62
CA ASN A 28 -17.49 13.55 -11.93
C ASN A 28 -18.03 12.14 -11.64
N ASP A 29 -19.18 11.75 -12.17
CA ASP A 29 -19.81 10.44 -11.84
C ASP A 29 -19.31 9.24 -12.65
N LYS A 30 -18.43 9.41 -13.63
CA LYS A 30 -17.99 8.29 -14.49
C LYS A 30 -16.86 7.43 -13.92
N SER A 31 -16.05 7.95 -12.99
CA SER A 31 -14.91 7.22 -12.42
C SER A 31 -15.35 6.23 -11.34
N GLN A 32 -16.35 6.58 -10.54
CA GLN A 32 -16.80 5.76 -9.42
C GLN A 32 -17.63 4.54 -9.84
N SER A 33 -18.41 4.65 -10.92
CA SER A 33 -19.26 3.55 -11.43
C SER A 33 -18.45 2.40 -12.05
N ASN A 34 -17.31 2.71 -12.68
CA ASN A 34 -16.46 1.68 -13.29
C ASN A 34 -15.65 0.89 -12.24
N ASN A 35 -15.23 1.53 -11.16
CA ASN A 35 -14.45 0.87 -10.09
C ASN A 35 -15.27 -0.16 -9.32
N THR A 36 -16.54 0.12 -9.01
CA THR A 36 -17.38 -0.79 -8.21
C THR A 36 -17.73 -2.07 -8.99
N ALA A 37 -18.03 -1.96 -10.28
CA ALA A 37 -18.32 -3.12 -11.13
C ALA A 37 -17.07 -4.02 -11.33
N ASP A 38 -15.89 -3.44 -11.38
CA ASP A 38 -14.62 -4.15 -11.55
C ASP A 38 -14.23 -4.89 -10.26
N ILE A 39 -14.41 -4.29 -9.09
CA ILE A 39 -14.19 -4.96 -7.80
C ILE A 39 -15.15 -6.15 -7.63
N SER A 40 -16.45 -5.99 -7.94
CA SER A 40 -17.42 -7.09 -7.84
C SER A 40 -17.01 -8.31 -8.67
N ASN A 41 -16.54 -8.10 -9.90
CA ASN A 41 -16.06 -9.18 -10.77
C ASN A 41 -14.83 -9.90 -10.17
N LEU A 42 -13.90 -9.16 -9.54
CA LEU A 42 -12.74 -9.76 -8.88
C LEU A 42 -13.14 -10.54 -7.63
N MET A 43 -14.13 -10.03 -6.88
CA MET A 43 -14.64 -10.71 -5.68
C MET A 43 -15.35 -12.03 -6.00
N GLU A 44 -16.04 -12.11 -7.14
CA GLU A 44 -16.72 -13.32 -7.62
C GLU A 44 -15.77 -14.31 -8.30
N SER A 45 -14.55 -13.90 -8.65
CA SER A 45 -13.58 -14.75 -9.34
C SER A 45 -13.11 -15.91 -8.46
N GLU A 46 -13.14 -17.13 -9.02
CA GLU A 46 -12.64 -18.36 -8.37
C GLU A 46 -11.44 -18.90 -9.16
N PRO A 47 -10.23 -18.80 -8.62
CA PRO A 47 -9.03 -19.32 -9.27
C PRO A 47 -9.07 -20.84 -9.42
N SER A 48 -8.49 -21.36 -10.49
CA SER A 48 -8.38 -22.80 -10.74
C SER A 48 -7.11 -23.40 -10.12
N ASP A 49 -6.05 -22.61 -9.97
CA ASP A 49 -4.75 -23.03 -9.46
C ASP A 49 -4.02 -21.89 -8.72
N LEU A 50 -2.77 -22.13 -8.31
CA LEU A 50 -1.96 -21.17 -7.56
C LEU A 50 -1.55 -19.96 -8.42
N ASP A 51 -1.34 -20.13 -9.72
CA ASP A 51 -0.93 -19.03 -10.61
C ASP A 51 -2.13 -18.09 -10.87
N ASP A 52 -3.32 -18.63 -11.12
CA ASP A 52 -4.56 -17.86 -11.19
C ASP A 52 -4.85 -17.13 -9.86
N ALA A 53 -4.63 -17.83 -8.73
CA ALA A 53 -4.81 -17.22 -7.40
C ALA A 53 -3.83 -16.08 -7.17
N THR A 54 -2.58 -16.24 -7.60
CA THR A 54 -1.55 -15.19 -7.51
C THR A 54 -1.91 -13.98 -8.38
N ALA A 55 -2.41 -14.22 -9.59
CA ALA A 55 -2.87 -13.14 -10.47
C ALA A 55 -4.08 -12.38 -9.90
N LEU A 56 -5.04 -13.11 -9.32
CA LEU A 56 -6.19 -12.50 -8.64
C LEU A 56 -5.78 -11.72 -7.41
N TYR A 57 -4.89 -12.29 -6.58
CA TYR A 57 -4.34 -11.63 -5.39
C TYR A 57 -3.74 -10.26 -5.74
N LYS A 58 -2.89 -10.22 -6.78
CA LYS A 58 -2.27 -8.97 -7.26
C LYS A 58 -3.28 -7.94 -7.74
N LYS A 59 -4.32 -8.37 -8.47
CA LYS A 59 -5.39 -7.46 -8.92
C LYS A 59 -6.17 -6.87 -7.74
N LEU A 60 -6.45 -7.66 -6.72
CA LEU A 60 -7.13 -7.19 -5.50
C LEU A 60 -6.26 -6.19 -4.73
N MET A 61 -4.97 -6.47 -4.54
CA MET A 61 -4.00 -5.56 -3.95
C MET A 61 -3.91 -4.23 -4.73
N GLN A 62 -3.92 -4.31 -6.07
CA GLN A 62 -3.94 -3.11 -6.91
C GLN A 62 -5.20 -2.28 -6.67
N LYS A 63 -6.38 -2.91 -6.54
CA LYS A 63 -7.63 -2.18 -6.27
C LYS A 63 -7.63 -1.49 -4.92
N GLU A 64 -7.08 -2.14 -3.90
CA GLU A 64 -6.89 -1.52 -2.60
C GLU A 64 -6.00 -0.28 -2.69
N ASN A 65 -4.88 -0.40 -3.40
CA ASN A 65 -4.00 0.72 -3.66
C ASN A 65 -4.68 1.87 -4.44
N ASP A 66 -5.51 1.54 -5.45
CA ASP A 66 -6.28 2.53 -6.21
C ASP A 66 -7.26 3.31 -5.32
N ILE A 67 -7.85 2.66 -4.31
CA ILE A 67 -8.73 3.31 -3.31
C ILE A 67 -7.97 4.38 -2.54
N PHE A 68 -6.77 4.06 -2.04
CA PHE A 68 -5.92 5.02 -1.31
C PHE A 68 -5.44 6.16 -2.20
N THR A 69 -4.95 5.85 -3.39
CA THR A 69 -4.36 6.85 -4.29
C THR A 69 -5.40 7.80 -4.88
N SER A 70 -6.62 7.33 -5.15
CA SER A 70 -7.70 8.16 -5.69
C SER A 70 -8.13 9.30 -4.75
N ASN A 71 -7.90 9.17 -3.45
CA ASN A 71 -8.25 10.15 -2.42
C ASN A 71 -7.12 10.33 -1.40
N SER A 72 -5.87 10.37 -1.87
CA SER A 72 -4.67 10.34 -1.02
C SER A 72 -4.67 11.37 0.10
N GLN A 73 -5.01 12.63 -0.19
CA GLN A 73 -5.08 13.71 0.81
C GLN A 73 -6.16 13.45 1.90
N LEU A 74 -7.23 12.76 1.53
CA LEU A 74 -8.29 12.44 2.46
C LEU A 74 -7.89 11.29 3.40
N TRP A 75 -7.25 10.26 2.85
CA TRP A 75 -6.67 9.17 3.63
C TRP A 75 -5.53 9.64 4.54
N GLU A 76 -4.73 10.62 4.10
CA GLU A 76 -3.74 11.28 4.95
C GLU A 76 -4.36 11.79 6.25
N LYS A 77 -5.48 12.53 6.17
CA LYS A 77 -6.18 13.03 7.36
C LYS A 77 -6.63 11.89 8.29
N VAL A 78 -7.05 10.72 7.73
CA VAL A 78 -7.42 9.54 8.51
C VAL A 78 -6.23 9.03 9.31
N PHE A 79 -5.10 8.76 8.65
CA PHE A 79 -3.89 8.23 9.28
C PHE A 79 -3.28 9.20 10.30
N MET A 80 -3.31 10.52 10.00
CA MET A 80 -2.90 11.56 10.95
C MET A 80 -3.82 11.64 12.17
N SER A 81 -5.06 11.16 12.08
CA SER A 81 -6.02 11.15 13.18
C SER A 81 -5.98 9.89 14.02
N ALA A 82 -5.30 8.83 13.54
CA ALA A 82 -5.15 7.58 14.27
C ALA A 82 -4.43 7.80 15.60
N ASN A 83 -4.95 7.16 16.65
CA ASN A 83 -4.30 7.21 17.97
C ASN A 83 -3.07 6.29 17.94
N LYS A 84 -1.88 6.88 18.09
CA LYS A 84 -0.60 6.17 18.07
C LYS A 84 -0.34 5.32 19.33
N ASP A 85 -1.17 5.48 20.36
CA ASP A 85 -1.00 4.79 21.66
C ASP A 85 -1.82 3.48 21.76
N THR A 86 -2.62 3.17 20.75
CA THR A 86 -3.37 1.90 20.69
C THR A 86 -2.73 0.98 19.65
N PRO A 87 -2.57 -0.33 19.96
CA PRO A 87 -2.17 -1.32 18.95
C PRO A 87 -3.10 -1.20 17.74
N MET A 88 -2.54 -1.00 16.56
CA MET A 88 -3.35 -0.65 15.39
C MET A 88 -4.21 -1.83 14.93
N ILE A 89 -3.83 -3.08 15.16
CA ILE A 89 -4.65 -4.24 14.82
C ILE A 89 -4.29 -5.39 15.77
N GLU A 90 -5.31 -5.98 16.40
CA GLU A 90 -5.16 -7.26 17.08
C GLU A 90 -5.05 -8.38 16.04
N ASP A 91 -4.31 -9.45 16.33
CA ASP A 91 -4.15 -10.61 15.44
C ASP A 91 -5.51 -11.10 14.93
N GLY A 92 -5.67 -11.15 13.61
CA GLY A 92 -6.91 -11.58 12.94
C GLY A 92 -7.92 -10.48 12.67
N THR A 93 -7.66 -9.22 13.00
CA THR A 93 -8.54 -8.09 12.65
C THR A 93 -8.36 -7.70 11.19
N ASN A 94 -9.47 -7.53 10.48
CA ASN A 94 -9.47 -7.07 9.09
C ASN A 94 -9.04 -5.60 9.00
N TYR A 95 -8.14 -5.28 8.06
CA TYR A 95 -7.61 -3.91 7.91
C TYR A 95 -8.69 -2.88 7.60
N GLY A 96 -9.73 -3.24 6.83
CA GLY A 96 -10.87 -2.37 6.59
C GLY A 96 -11.64 -2.03 7.86
N ASP A 97 -11.74 -2.96 8.83
CA ASP A 97 -12.35 -2.68 10.15
C ASP A 97 -11.51 -1.69 10.95
N PHE A 98 -10.19 -1.81 10.91
CA PHE A 98 -9.29 -0.81 11.50
C PHE A 98 -9.52 0.58 10.88
N LEU A 99 -9.59 0.67 9.55
CA LEU A 99 -9.86 1.94 8.86
C LEU A 99 -11.21 2.54 9.25
N LEU A 100 -12.27 1.73 9.30
CA LEU A 100 -13.61 2.17 9.73
C LEU A 100 -13.61 2.72 11.14
N ASN A 101 -12.93 2.04 12.07
CA ASN A 101 -12.79 2.51 13.46
C ASN A 101 -12.00 3.82 13.54
N THR A 102 -10.92 3.94 12.77
CA THR A 102 -10.10 5.16 12.72
C THR A 102 -10.89 6.35 12.17
N ILE A 103 -11.66 6.14 11.09
CA ILE A 103 -12.55 7.15 10.50
C ILE A 103 -13.60 7.59 11.51
N GLU A 104 -14.24 6.64 12.21
CA GLU A 104 -15.28 6.96 13.20
C GLU A 104 -14.73 7.75 14.39
N ASN A 105 -13.53 7.36 14.88
CA ASN A 105 -12.86 8.07 15.98
C ASN A 105 -12.41 9.50 15.58
N GLY A 106 -12.13 9.74 14.31
CA GLY A 106 -11.73 11.03 13.78
C GLY A 106 -12.85 11.81 13.05
N LYS A 107 -14.10 11.36 13.11
CA LYS A 107 -15.21 11.86 12.28
C LYS A 107 -15.43 13.36 12.31
N ASP A 108 -15.17 14.00 13.43
CA ASP A 108 -15.35 15.45 13.59
C ASP A 108 -14.37 16.29 12.74
N LYS A 109 -13.36 15.65 12.15
CA LYS A 109 -12.37 16.26 11.26
C LYS A 109 -12.78 16.26 9.79
N PHE A 110 -13.89 15.60 9.45
CA PHE A 110 -14.33 15.38 8.08
C PHE A 110 -15.72 15.94 7.83
N THR A 111 -15.98 16.37 6.60
CA THR A 111 -17.33 16.70 6.12
C THR A 111 -18.15 15.42 5.90
N ALA A 112 -19.47 15.57 5.75
CA ALA A 112 -20.35 14.43 5.48
C ALA A 112 -19.99 13.70 4.18
N ASP A 113 -19.61 14.44 3.14
CA ASP A 113 -19.19 13.88 1.84
C ASP A 113 -17.85 13.16 1.95
N GLU A 114 -16.88 13.74 2.66
CA GLU A 114 -15.58 13.11 2.94
C GLU A 114 -15.77 11.80 3.73
N LEU A 115 -16.64 11.81 4.76
CA LEU A 115 -16.95 10.60 5.54
C LEU A 115 -17.59 9.51 4.69
N LYS A 116 -18.43 9.88 3.73
CA LYS A 116 -19.03 8.93 2.81
C LYS A 116 -17.97 8.27 1.94
N ILE A 117 -17.09 9.05 1.30
CA ILE A 117 -15.99 8.56 0.46
C ILE A 117 -15.09 7.62 1.25
N LEU A 118 -14.69 8.02 2.45
CA LEU A 118 -13.80 7.24 3.32
C LEU A 118 -14.44 5.92 3.77
N LYS A 119 -15.70 5.94 4.21
CA LYS A 119 -16.43 4.73 4.65
C LYS A 119 -16.69 3.78 3.47
N ASP A 120 -17.03 4.29 2.31
CA ASP A 120 -17.20 3.49 1.09
C ASP A 120 -15.87 2.82 0.71
N GLY A 121 -14.76 3.55 0.74
CA GLY A 121 -13.43 3.01 0.48
C GLY A 121 -12.99 1.96 1.51
N ALA A 122 -13.16 2.25 2.80
CA ALA A 122 -12.82 1.32 3.88
C ALA A 122 -13.65 0.02 3.83
N ASN A 123 -14.93 0.08 3.44
CA ASN A 123 -15.75 -1.10 3.24
C ASN A 123 -15.26 -1.93 2.05
N GLN A 124 -14.87 -1.30 0.94
CA GLN A 124 -14.30 -2.01 -0.21
C GLN A 124 -12.98 -2.70 0.18
N ILE A 125 -12.10 -2.02 0.93
CA ILE A 125 -10.87 -2.61 1.46
C ILE A 125 -11.20 -3.80 2.36
N LYS A 126 -12.19 -3.69 3.24
CA LYS A 126 -12.61 -4.80 4.09
C LYS A 126 -13.03 -6.04 3.29
N GLU A 127 -13.76 -5.86 2.20
CA GLU A 127 -14.16 -6.97 1.32
C GLU A 127 -12.95 -7.57 0.61
N ILE A 128 -12.05 -6.74 0.07
CA ILE A 128 -10.80 -7.17 -0.59
C ILE A 128 -9.96 -7.99 0.39
N GLU A 129 -9.72 -7.51 1.59
CA GLU A 129 -8.96 -8.19 2.64
C GLU A 129 -9.56 -9.56 3.02
N GLY A 130 -10.88 -9.64 3.10
CA GLY A 130 -11.59 -10.89 3.30
C GLY A 130 -11.30 -11.90 2.18
N LYS A 131 -11.31 -11.46 0.92
CA LYS A 131 -10.98 -12.32 -0.23
C LYS A 131 -9.51 -12.71 -0.26
N LEU A 132 -8.59 -11.79 0.04
CA LEU A 132 -7.15 -12.07 0.13
C LEU A 132 -6.87 -13.16 1.18
N THR A 133 -7.49 -13.07 2.34
CA THR A 133 -7.39 -14.09 3.41
C THR A 133 -7.87 -15.47 2.93
N ILE A 134 -9.00 -15.52 2.23
CA ILE A 134 -9.53 -16.78 1.65
C ILE A 134 -8.57 -17.35 0.60
N LEU A 135 -7.98 -16.49 -0.24
CA LEU A 135 -7.01 -16.91 -1.26
C LEU A 135 -5.75 -17.50 -0.62
N GLU A 136 -5.21 -16.85 0.41
CA GLU A 136 -4.02 -17.36 1.13
C GLU A 136 -4.29 -18.70 1.82
N GLN A 137 -5.48 -18.90 2.37
CA GLN A 137 -5.88 -20.18 2.99
C GLN A 137 -6.04 -21.29 1.96
N LYS A 138 -6.66 -20.99 0.81
CA LYS A 138 -6.96 -21.97 -0.24
C LYS A 138 -5.75 -22.27 -1.13
N TYR A 139 -4.90 -21.29 -1.35
CA TYR A 139 -3.71 -21.32 -2.21
C TYR A 139 -2.49 -20.79 -1.47
N PRO A 140 -1.92 -21.53 -0.50
CA PRO A 140 -0.77 -21.08 0.27
C PRO A 140 0.37 -20.64 -0.64
N GLY A 141 0.86 -19.40 -0.45
CA GLY A 141 1.91 -18.81 -1.26
C GLY A 141 1.44 -17.93 -2.42
N CYS A 142 0.13 -17.77 -2.67
CA CYS A 142 -0.37 -16.86 -3.72
C CYS A 142 0.06 -15.40 -3.49
N GLY A 143 0.19 -14.95 -2.23
CA GLY A 143 0.74 -13.64 -1.87
C GLY A 143 2.26 -13.55 -1.83
N SER A 144 2.99 -14.63 -2.14
CA SER A 144 4.46 -14.71 -1.97
C SER A 144 5.24 -14.87 -3.26
N LYS A 145 4.59 -15.12 -4.41
CA LYS A 145 5.27 -15.31 -5.70
C LYS A 145 5.56 -13.95 -6.38
N PRO A 146 6.81 -13.70 -6.83
CA PRO A 146 7.12 -12.58 -7.71
C PRO A 146 6.39 -12.74 -9.05
N SER A 147 5.94 -11.64 -9.65
CA SER A 147 5.35 -11.68 -10.99
C SER A 147 6.40 -11.90 -12.05
N GLU A 148 6.30 -12.97 -12.83
CA GLU A 148 6.89 -13.01 -14.15
C GLU A 148 6.07 -12.10 -15.07
N GLY A 149 6.75 -11.18 -15.77
CA GLY A 149 6.16 -10.01 -16.39
C GLY A 149 5.22 -10.27 -17.55
N GLU A 150 4.17 -9.50 -17.63
CA GLU A 150 3.50 -9.13 -18.88
C GLU A 150 3.44 -7.61 -18.99
N SER A 151 3.85 -7.11 -20.15
CA SER A 151 3.90 -5.68 -20.48
C SER A 151 2.54 -5.21 -20.96
N VAL A 152 2.00 -4.16 -20.35
CA VAL A 152 0.89 -3.36 -20.90
C VAL A 152 1.28 -1.89 -20.93
N ASP A 153 1.02 -1.27 -22.08
CA ASP A 153 1.40 0.10 -22.40
C ASP A 153 0.71 1.12 -21.49
N ALA A 154 1.52 2.05 -20.96
CA ALA A 154 1.03 3.17 -20.17
C ALA A 154 1.29 4.48 -20.92
N GLU A 155 0.25 5.05 -21.50
CA GLU A 155 0.22 6.44 -21.93
C GLU A 155 -0.63 7.23 -20.92
N SER A 156 0.00 8.15 -20.26
CA SER A 156 -0.53 9.25 -19.44
C SER A 156 0.00 9.32 -18.00
N ALA A 157 1.16 9.91 -17.85
CA ALA A 157 1.58 10.48 -16.56
C ALA A 157 2.12 11.89 -16.80
N GLY A 158 1.54 12.82 -16.05
CA GLY A 158 1.72 14.23 -16.17
C GLY A 158 3.15 14.74 -16.08
N VAL A 159 3.34 15.82 -16.79
CA VAL A 159 4.55 16.62 -16.98
C VAL A 159 5.20 17.01 -15.65
N VAL A 160 6.45 16.58 -15.46
CA VAL A 160 7.34 17.09 -14.40
C VAL A 160 7.92 18.44 -14.85
N SER A 161 7.72 19.43 -14.00
CA SER A 161 8.39 20.73 -14.13
C SER A 161 9.89 20.56 -13.82
N GLU A 162 10.73 20.82 -14.78
CA GLU A 162 12.18 20.98 -14.60
C GLU A 162 12.45 22.25 -13.80
N ASN A 163 12.58 22.16 -12.51
CA ASN A 163 13.41 22.98 -11.64
C ASN A 163 13.05 22.71 -10.15
N SER A 164 13.61 21.68 -9.54
CA SER A 164 13.58 21.54 -8.09
C SER A 164 15.00 21.24 -7.59
N GLU A 165 15.47 22.07 -6.64
CA GLU A 165 16.62 21.72 -5.82
C GLU A 165 16.45 20.30 -5.29
N LEU A 166 17.48 19.45 -5.45
CA LEU A 166 17.45 18.07 -5.00
C LEU A 166 17.20 18.04 -3.49
N THR A 167 16.06 17.51 -3.08
CA THR A 167 15.70 17.40 -1.67
C THR A 167 16.48 16.24 -1.04
N LYS A 168 17.20 16.52 0.05
CA LYS A 168 17.90 15.48 0.81
C LYS A 168 16.90 14.59 1.56
N PHE A 169 17.15 13.30 1.54
CA PHE A 169 16.52 12.41 2.50
C PHE A 169 17.06 12.75 3.90
N PRO A 170 16.21 12.89 4.94
CA PRO A 170 16.68 13.23 6.27
C PRO A 170 17.65 12.18 6.81
N SER A 171 18.84 12.63 7.27
CA SER A 171 19.84 11.72 7.81
C SER A 171 19.40 11.12 9.14
N PHE A 172 19.82 9.88 9.40
CA PHE A 172 19.53 9.18 10.64
C PHE A 172 20.73 8.37 11.14
N LYS A 173 20.79 8.20 12.44
CA LYS A 173 21.54 7.16 13.14
C LYS A 173 20.53 6.29 13.86
N GLY A 174 20.67 4.99 13.74
CA GLY A 174 19.73 4.03 14.31
C GLY A 174 20.33 2.64 14.41
N LYS A 175 19.48 1.65 14.38
CA LYS A 175 19.88 0.24 14.43
C LYS A 175 19.10 -0.57 13.41
N ASP A 176 19.68 -1.68 12.98
CA ASP A 176 18.88 -2.72 12.32
C ASP A 176 18.06 -3.51 13.36
N LEU A 177 17.20 -4.41 12.89
CA LEU A 177 16.34 -5.20 13.78
C LEU A 177 17.13 -6.19 14.66
N ASP A 178 18.41 -6.46 14.34
CA ASP A 178 19.32 -7.29 15.14
C ASP A 178 20.11 -6.48 16.18
N GLY A 179 19.95 -5.15 16.17
CA GLY A 179 20.57 -4.24 17.13
C GLY A 179 21.92 -3.68 16.69
N ASN A 180 22.38 -3.96 15.47
CA ASN A 180 23.60 -3.38 14.92
C ASN A 180 23.39 -1.92 14.56
N ASP A 181 24.40 -1.08 14.84
CA ASP A 181 24.34 0.35 14.52
C ASP A 181 24.29 0.58 13.00
N VAL A 182 23.47 1.52 12.59
CA VAL A 182 23.34 1.96 11.20
C VAL A 182 23.37 3.48 11.11
N ASN A 183 23.93 3.98 10.00
CA ASN A 183 24.02 5.39 9.68
C ASN A 183 23.59 5.58 8.21
N SER A 184 22.64 6.48 7.96
CA SER A 184 22.15 6.77 6.62
C SER A 184 23.24 7.23 5.67
N ASP A 185 24.19 8.05 6.14
CA ASP A 185 25.25 8.59 5.29
C ASP A 185 26.18 7.48 4.79
N ASP A 186 26.48 6.48 5.65
CA ASP A 186 27.26 5.31 5.28
C ASP A 186 26.49 4.43 4.28
N ILE A 187 25.18 4.27 4.48
CA ILE A 187 24.32 3.50 3.58
C ILE A 187 24.29 4.16 2.21
N PHE A 188 24.00 5.45 2.14
CA PHE A 188 23.88 6.14 0.85
C PHE A 188 25.22 6.20 0.13
N SER A 189 26.30 6.60 0.80
CA SER A 189 27.63 6.73 0.18
C SER A 189 28.22 5.40 -0.31
N SER A 190 27.81 4.29 0.30
CA SER A 190 28.26 2.96 -0.07
C SER A 190 27.45 2.33 -1.24
N ASN A 191 26.33 2.94 -1.62
CA ASN A 191 25.44 2.42 -2.66
C ASN A 191 25.19 3.43 -3.76
N ASN A 192 25.17 2.98 -5.02
CA ASN A 192 24.80 3.84 -6.16
C ASN A 192 23.35 4.31 -6.10
N VAL A 193 22.50 3.50 -5.47
CA VAL A 193 21.08 3.77 -5.24
C VAL A 193 20.62 3.03 -3.99
N THR A 194 19.79 3.68 -3.20
CA THR A 194 19.10 3.07 -2.04
C THR A 194 17.60 3.24 -2.22
N VAL A 195 16.87 2.14 -2.23
CA VAL A 195 15.40 2.14 -2.21
C VAL A 195 14.96 2.02 -0.76
N ILE A 196 14.18 2.97 -0.24
CA ILE A 196 13.71 3.00 1.13
C ILE A 196 12.21 2.77 1.13
N ASN A 197 11.78 1.65 1.69
CA ASN A 197 10.37 1.29 1.79
C ASN A 197 9.87 1.45 3.22
N PHE A 198 8.83 2.25 3.39
CA PHE A 198 8.12 2.43 4.66
C PHE A 198 6.92 1.51 4.69
N TRP A 199 6.84 0.71 5.75
CA TRP A 199 5.82 -0.32 5.92
C TRP A 199 5.42 -0.49 7.37
N PHE A 200 4.43 -1.35 7.65
CA PHE A 200 4.16 -1.86 9.01
C PHE A 200 3.55 -3.26 8.95
N THR A 201 3.63 -3.98 10.06
CA THR A 201 3.43 -5.42 10.15
C THR A 201 2.01 -5.87 9.78
N THR A 202 1.01 -5.03 10.05
CA THR A 202 -0.41 -5.31 9.82
C THR A 202 -0.98 -4.63 8.56
N CYS A 203 -0.10 -4.04 7.74
CA CYS A 203 -0.47 -3.47 6.44
C CYS A 203 -0.37 -4.59 5.38
N ASN A 204 -1.48 -5.17 4.98
CA ASN A 204 -1.49 -6.27 4.00
C ASN A 204 -0.84 -5.88 2.67
N PRO A 205 -1.13 -4.69 2.04
CA PRO A 205 -0.41 -4.26 0.84
C PRO A 205 1.10 -4.21 1.05
N CYS A 206 1.55 -3.74 2.23
CA CYS A 206 2.97 -3.67 2.53
C CYS A 206 3.60 -5.06 2.63
N VAL A 207 2.95 -5.96 3.36
CA VAL A 207 3.43 -7.35 3.54
C VAL A 207 3.36 -8.12 2.22
N GLY A 208 2.40 -7.80 1.36
CA GLY A 208 2.24 -8.37 0.03
C GLY A 208 3.39 -8.06 -0.92
N GLU A 209 3.99 -6.86 -0.85
CA GLU A 209 5.09 -6.44 -1.75
C GLU A 209 6.49 -6.84 -1.28
N LEU A 210 6.65 -7.33 -0.03
CA LEU A 210 7.98 -7.63 0.53
C LEU A 210 8.80 -8.59 -0.35
N GLY A 211 8.15 -9.58 -0.96
CA GLY A 211 8.81 -10.52 -1.89
C GLY A 211 9.33 -9.85 -3.16
N ASP A 212 8.60 -8.88 -3.71
CA ASP A 212 9.02 -8.12 -4.88
C ASP A 212 10.19 -7.17 -4.51
N LEU A 213 10.15 -6.58 -3.31
CA LEU A 213 11.28 -5.79 -2.78
C LEU A 213 12.53 -6.66 -2.53
N GLU A 214 12.38 -7.90 -2.07
CA GLU A 214 13.51 -8.83 -1.91
C GLU A 214 14.14 -9.18 -3.27
N LYS A 215 13.32 -9.42 -4.30
CA LYS A 215 13.78 -9.62 -5.66
C LYS A 215 14.54 -8.39 -6.16
N LEU A 216 13.94 -7.21 -6.00
CA LEU A 216 14.58 -5.94 -6.35
C LEU A 216 15.91 -5.75 -5.62
N ASN A 217 16.00 -6.08 -4.32
CA ASN A 217 17.23 -5.97 -3.55
C ASN A 217 18.37 -6.82 -4.15
N LYS A 218 18.07 -8.04 -4.59
CA LYS A 218 19.03 -8.92 -5.25
C LYS A 218 19.49 -8.35 -6.59
N GLU A 219 18.57 -7.80 -7.39
CA GLU A 219 18.90 -7.15 -8.66
C GLU A 219 19.73 -5.87 -8.46
N LEU A 220 19.42 -5.09 -7.41
CA LEU A 220 20.17 -3.87 -7.08
C LEU A 220 21.58 -4.18 -6.56
N ALA A 221 21.78 -5.26 -5.83
CA ALA A 221 23.10 -5.66 -5.34
C ALA A 221 24.10 -5.84 -6.51
N GLU A 222 23.65 -6.37 -7.66
CA GLU A 222 24.47 -6.50 -8.87
C GLU A 222 24.85 -5.15 -9.49
N LYS A 223 24.06 -4.09 -9.21
CA LYS A 223 24.26 -2.72 -9.69
C LYS A 223 24.91 -1.81 -8.64
N GLY A 224 25.29 -2.37 -7.48
CA GLY A 224 25.86 -1.63 -6.36
C GLY A 224 24.81 -0.80 -5.62
N GLY A 225 23.59 -1.27 -5.53
CA GLY A 225 22.48 -0.65 -4.78
C GLY A 225 21.89 -1.59 -3.75
N THR A 226 20.91 -1.11 -3.00
CA THR A 226 20.24 -1.87 -1.93
C THR A 226 18.80 -1.42 -1.70
N VAL A 227 18.00 -2.29 -1.08
CA VAL A 227 16.72 -1.95 -0.47
C VAL A 227 16.88 -1.85 1.03
N ILE A 228 16.17 -0.93 1.66
CA ILE A 228 16.05 -0.79 3.12
C ILE A 228 14.57 -0.71 3.47
N GLY A 229 14.15 -1.49 4.46
CA GLY A 229 12.84 -1.37 5.08
C GLY A 229 12.89 -0.48 6.33
N VAL A 230 11.86 0.32 6.52
CA VAL A 230 11.59 1.05 7.76
C VAL A 230 10.18 0.69 8.20
N ASN A 231 10.08 -0.15 9.22
CA ASN A 231 8.77 -0.42 9.81
C ASN A 231 8.44 0.71 10.79
N SER A 232 7.34 1.44 10.54
CA SER A 232 6.97 2.62 11.32
C SER A 232 6.64 2.31 12.79
N PHE A 233 6.31 1.07 13.12
CA PHE A 233 6.07 0.65 14.51
C PHE A 233 7.35 0.34 15.28
N THR A 234 8.44 0.06 14.58
CA THR A 234 9.74 -0.23 15.24
C THR A 234 10.51 1.02 15.61
N LEU A 235 10.01 2.22 15.27
CA LEU A 235 10.64 3.48 15.69
C LEU A 235 10.84 3.50 17.21
N ASP A 236 11.89 4.19 17.66
CA ASP A 236 12.33 4.22 19.08
C ASP A 236 12.76 2.85 19.65
N GLY A 237 12.81 1.82 18.81
CA GLY A 237 13.27 0.50 19.21
C GLY A 237 12.25 -0.30 20.00
N ASP A 238 10.95 -0.17 19.70
CA ASP A 238 9.90 -0.97 20.32
C ASP A 238 10.17 -2.45 20.13
N LYS A 239 10.37 -3.17 21.23
CA LYS A 239 10.80 -4.57 21.21
C LYS A 239 9.73 -5.52 20.69
N THR A 240 8.46 -5.23 20.97
CA THR A 240 7.34 -6.03 20.51
C THR A 240 7.19 -5.88 19.00
N ALA A 241 7.14 -4.65 18.51
CA ALA A 241 7.07 -4.38 17.08
C ALA A 241 8.28 -4.91 16.30
N ILE A 242 9.49 -4.85 16.88
CA ILE A 242 10.69 -5.46 16.27
C ILE A 242 10.53 -6.98 16.18
N SER A 243 10.03 -7.65 17.23
CA SER A 243 9.80 -9.10 17.20
C SER A 243 8.80 -9.49 16.12
N GLU A 244 7.67 -8.79 16.05
CA GLU A 244 6.61 -9.01 15.05
C GLU A 244 7.13 -8.76 13.63
N ALA A 245 7.87 -7.67 13.41
CA ALA A 245 8.47 -7.37 12.12
C ALA A 245 9.43 -8.48 11.68
N LYS A 246 10.29 -8.98 12.58
CA LYS A 246 11.22 -10.09 12.31
C LYS A 246 10.49 -11.37 11.95
N ASP A 247 9.39 -11.67 12.61
CA ASP A 247 8.57 -12.86 12.32
C ASP A 247 7.97 -12.78 10.90
N VAL A 248 7.42 -11.63 10.51
CA VAL A 248 6.89 -11.41 9.15
C VAL A 248 8.00 -11.52 8.11
N LEU A 249 9.12 -10.80 8.30
CA LEU A 249 10.25 -10.82 7.38
C LEU A 249 10.83 -12.23 7.20
N THR A 250 10.95 -12.99 8.29
CA THR A 250 11.42 -14.38 8.27
C THR A 250 10.45 -15.29 7.49
N LYS A 251 9.15 -15.19 7.77
CA LYS A 251 8.11 -15.97 7.06
C LYS A 251 8.07 -15.67 5.56
N LYS A 252 8.37 -14.42 5.16
CA LYS A 252 8.42 -13.98 3.76
C LYS A 252 9.80 -14.19 3.11
N GLY A 253 10.81 -14.67 3.84
CA GLY A 253 12.15 -14.92 3.32
C GLY A 253 12.93 -13.64 2.95
N ILE A 254 12.68 -12.54 3.65
CA ILE A 254 13.29 -11.24 3.40
C ILE A 254 14.67 -11.16 4.01
N THR A 255 15.66 -10.75 3.22
CA THR A 255 17.06 -10.66 3.63
C THR A 255 17.62 -9.23 3.59
N TYR A 256 16.93 -8.29 2.94
CA TYR A 256 17.37 -6.90 2.95
C TYR A 256 17.20 -6.27 4.33
N LYS A 257 18.04 -5.29 4.61
CA LYS A 257 18.13 -4.67 5.94
C LYS A 257 16.85 -3.88 6.24
N ASN A 258 16.28 -4.13 7.42
CA ASN A 258 15.25 -3.29 8.01
C ASN A 258 15.86 -2.53 9.20
N VAL A 259 15.54 -1.22 9.30
CA VAL A 259 16.16 -0.31 10.28
C VAL A 259 15.10 0.46 11.06
N TRP A 260 15.48 0.89 12.25
CA TRP A 260 14.71 1.82 13.06
C TRP A 260 15.60 2.93 13.61
N PHE A 261 15.00 4.07 13.96
CA PHE A 261 15.68 5.25 14.50
C PHE A 261 14.74 6.04 15.42
N ASP A 262 15.26 7.06 16.09
CA ASP A 262 14.50 7.94 17.00
C ASP A 262 13.40 8.69 16.24
N SER A 263 12.14 8.55 16.69
CA SER A 263 10.96 9.20 16.12
C SER A 263 11.02 10.73 16.23
N LYS A 264 11.79 11.28 17.16
CA LYS A 264 11.93 12.72 17.38
C LYS A 264 13.01 13.35 16.49
N GLY A 265 13.89 12.56 15.90
CA GLY A 265 14.88 12.99 14.92
C GLY A 265 14.25 13.50 13.62
N GLU A 266 15.05 14.06 12.72
CA GLU A 266 14.52 14.55 11.41
C GLU A 266 13.92 13.43 10.59
N ALA A 267 14.62 12.30 10.46
CA ALA A 267 14.09 11.14 9.74
C ALA A 267 12.88 10.51 10.44
N GLY A 268 12.84 10.54 11.78
CA GLY A 268 11.68 10.06 12.55
C GLY A 268 10.45 10.95 12.33
N LYS A 269 10.60 12.25 12.33
CA LYS A 269 9.51 13.19 11.98
C LYS A 269 9.07 13.02 10.54
N PHE A 270 10.00 12.79 9.62
CA PHE A 270 9.71 12.48 8.23
C PHE A 270 8.88 11.19 8.12
N ALA A 271 9.32 10.09 8.73
CA ALA A 271 8.61 8.82 8.77
C ALA A 271 7.22 8.94 9.43
N SER A 272 7.14 9.69 10.54
CA SER A 272 5.87 9.95 11.23
C SER A 272 4.92 10.87 10.46
N GLY A 273 5.43 11.64 9.51
CA GLY A 273 4.66 12.50 8.59
C GLY A 273 4.11 11.75 7.38
N LEU A 274 4.50 10.50 7.16
CA LEU A 274 3.94 9.69 6.07
C LEU A 274 2.48 9.34 6.37
N TYR A 275 1.64 9.55 5.40
CA TYR A 275 0.19 9.42 5.52
C TYR A 275 -0.38 8.18 4.82
N SER A 276 0.44 7.50 4.04
CA SER A 276 0.01 6.31 3.30
C SER A 276 1.10 5.25 3.33
N TYR A 277 0.69 3.99 3.35
CA TYR A 277 1.57 2.84 3.36
C TYR A 277 1.09 1.77 2.37
N PRO A 278 2.03 1.08 1.69
CA PRO A 278 3.47 1.36 1.72
C PRO A 278 3.81 2.67 0.98
N THR A 279 4.93 3.29 1.35
CA THR A 279 5.51 4.40 0.60
C THR A 279 6.99 4.13 0.34
N THR A 280 7.41 4.27 -0.91
CA THR A 280 8.77 3.94 -1.34
C THR A 280 9.47 5.16 -1.90
N TYR A 281 10.66 5.45 -1.38
CA TYR A 281 11.56 6.50 -1.87
C TYR A 281 12.77 5.88 -2.56
N VAL A 282 13.27 6.57 -3.59
CA VAL A 282 14.55 6.27 -4.23
C VAL A 282 15.53 7.37 -3.85
N VAL A 283 16.71 7.00 -3.36
CA VAL A 283 17.76 7.92 -2.89
C VAL A 283 19.05 7.62 -3.62
N ASP A 284 19.71 8.67 -4.13
CA ASP A 284 20.98 8.56 -4.82
C ASP A 284 22.15 8.43 -3.82
N LYS A 285 23.35 8.18 -4.36
CA LYS A 285 24.60 8.04 -3.58
C LYS A 285 24.91 9.24 -2.69
N ASN A 286 24.42 10.42 -3.03
CA ASN A 286 24.64 11.65 -2.30
C ASN A 286 23.55 11.91 -1.24
N GLY A 287 22.59 10.98 -1.07
CA GLY A 287 21.48 11.13 -0.14
C GLY A 287 20.35 12.02 -0.66
N ASN A 288 20.29 12.31 -1.97
CA ASN A 288 19.20 13.07 -2.55
C ASN A 288 18.03 12.15 -2.91
N ILE A 289 16.81 12.58 -2.60
CA ILE A 289 15.59 11.92 -3.08
C ILE A 289 15.50 12.13 -4.59
N VAL A 290 15.28 11.05 -5.33
CA VAL A 290 15.14 11.06 -6.79
C VAL A 290 13.67 10.94 -7.15
N GLY A 291 13.13 11.99 -7.75
CA GLY A 291 11.74 12.10 -8.16
C GLY A 291 10.75 12.15 -7.00
N GLN A 292 9.49 11.78 -7.26
CA GLN A 292 8.43 11.72 -6.26
C GLN A 292 8.38 10.33 -5.63
N PRO A 293 7.96 10.21 -4.35
CA PRO A 293 7.76 8.91 -3.73
C PRO A 293 6.68 8.11 -4.46
N ILE A 294 6.82 6.79 -4.42
CA ILE A 294 5.80 5.88 -4.87
C ILE A 294 4.90 5.58 -3.68
N VAL A 295 3.66 6.05 -3.74
CA VAL A 295 2.64 5.84 -2.73
C VAL A 295 1.82 4.63 -3.14
N GLY A 296 1.75 3.62 -2.25
CA GLY A 296 1.11 2.34 -2.49
C GLY A 296 2.09 1.26 -2.98
N ALA A 297 1.61 0.02 -3.04
CA ALA A 297 2.44 -1.15 -3.31
C ALA A 297 3.03 -1.15 -4.72
N ILE A 298 4.30 -1.53 -4.83
CA ILE A 298 5.04 -1.63 -6.12
C ILE A 298 4.63 -2.85 -6.96
N THR A 299 3.64 -3.60 -6.54
CA THR A 299 3.16 -4.81 -7.23
C THR A 299 2.48 -4.52 -8.57
N SER A 300 2.05 -3.27 -8.82
CA SER A 300 1.49 -2.88 -10.11
C SER A 300 2.58 -2.61 -11.15
N SER A 301 2.28 -2.93 -12.41
CA SER A 301 3.22 -2.70 -13.52
C SER A 301 3.56 -1.22 -13.72
N SER A 302 2.65 -0.30 -13.43
CA SER A 302 2.88 1.15 -13.52
C SER A 302 3.84 1.63 -12.43
N GLN A 303 3.64 1.22 -11.18
CA GLN A 303 4.50 1.60 -10.07
C GLN A 303 5.88 0.93 -10.18
N ALA A 304 5.94 -0.34 -10.59
CA ALA A 304 7.20 -1.02 -10.87
C ALA A 304 8.00 -0.31 -11.98
N LYS A 305 7.36 0.12 -13.06
CA LYS A 305 8.01 0.91 -14.12
C LYS A 305 8.51 2.26 -13.62
N GLN A 306 7.70 2.96 -12.82
CA GLN A 306 8.09 4.23 -12.21
C GLN A 306 9.29 4.03 -11.27
N LEU A 307 9.26 3.01 -10.41
CA LEU A 307 10.37 2.68 -9.51
C LEU A 307 11.65 2.41 -10.30
N ASN A 308 11.60 1.58 -11.35
CA ASN A 308 12.76 1.28 -12.19
C ASN A 308 13.33 2.55 -12.86
N LYS A 309 12.47 3.44 -13.35
CA LYS A 309 12.89 4.72 -13.90
C LYS A 309 13.66 5.56 -12.88
N LEU A 310 13.13 5.70 -11.66
CA LEU A 310 13.81 6.46 -10.59
C LEU A 310 15.13 5.81 -10.17
N ILE A 311 15.19 4.49 -10.14
CA ILE A 311 16.44 3.74 -9.88
C ILE A 311 17.49 4.03 -10.95
N ASP A 312 17.13 3.98 -12.23
CA ASP A 312 18.04 4.26 -13.33
C ASP A 312 18.54 5.72 -13.28
N GLU A 313 17.69 6.67 -12.94
CA GLU A 313 18.05 8.08 -12.70
C GLU A 313 19.04 8.23 -11.53
N ALA A 314 18.79 7.56 -10.38
CA ALA A 314 19.69 7.57 -9.24
C ALA A 314 21.08 7.00 -9.58
N ILE A 315 21.13 5.87 -10.29
CA ILE A 315 22.39 5.25 -10.74
C ILE A 315 23.12 6.14 -11.75
N ALA A 316 22.40 6.85 -12.63
CA ALA A 316 23.01 7.79 -13.55
C ALA A 316 23.63 9.00 -12.80
N ASN A 317 22.98 9.49 -11.74
CA ASN A 317 23.50 10.56 -10.90
C ASN A 317 24.75 10.14 -10.11
N SER A 318 24.86 8.87 -9.73
CA SER A 318 26.03 8.36 -8.99
C SER A 318 27.32 8.32 -9.81
N LYS A 319 27.21 8.44 -11.14
CA LYS A 319 28.36 8.40 -12.09
C LYS A 319 28.89 9.80 -12.46
N LYS A 320 28.20 10.85 -12.01
CA LYS A 320 28.61 12.24 -12.19
C LYS A 320 29.46 12.71 -11.02
#